data_faea1444e763aa9ca332ed0a9358407e
#
_entry.id   faea1444e763aa9ca332ed0a9358407e
#
_cell.length_a   1.000
_cell.length_b   1.000
_cell.length_c   1.000
_cell.angle_alpha   90.00
_cell.angle_beta   90.00
_cell.angle_gamma   90.00
#
_symmetry.space_group_name_H-M   'P 1'
#
loop_
_entity.id
_entity.type
_entity.pdbx_description
1 polymer ?
#
loop_
_entity_poly.entity_id
_entity_poly.type
_entity_poly.pdbx_seq_one_letter_code
_entity_poly.pdbx_strand_id
1 'polypeptide(L)'
;EKLELIELAGMHTTNSAPEVGHFSCSLPMFNKIYELIDWSVRSNLASILTDCPHREKLGWLEVAHLMQYAMQYRYQLNGLYSKVMGDIKDSQTPEGIVPSIAPEYVRFADGFENSPEWGSAFIIIPWYIYKWYGDKSLLSAYYPYMKRYLEYLSTRADDYIVAYGLGDWF
;
A
#
# COMPACT_ATOMS: atom_id res chain seq x y z
N GLU A 1 -40.14 28.30 -12.89
CA GLU A 1 -39.80 28.10 -11.44
C GLU A 1 -38.30 28.29 -11.29
N LYS A 2 -37.88 28.99 -10.24
CA LYS A 2 -36.45 29.17 -9.91
C LYS A 2 -36.04 28.01 -9.01
N LEU A 3 -34.99 27.28 -9.40
CA LEU A 3 -34.39 26.25 -8.54
C LEU A 3 -33.67 26.93 -7.39
N GLU A 4 -33.98 26.47 -6.19
CA GLU A 4 -33.32 26.89 -4.93
C GLU A 4 -32.49 25.74 -4.38
N LEU A 5 -31.22 26.00 -4.13
CA LEU A 5 -30.32 25.04 -3.49
C LEU A 5 -30.57 25.11 -1.97
N ILE A 6 -31.18 24.07 -1.42
CA ILE A 6 -31.55 24.00 0.01
C ILE A 6 -30.34 23.54 0.85
N GLU A 7 -29.58 22.57 0.33
CA GLU A 7 -28.44 21.99 1.06
C GLU A 7 -27.38 21.47 0.06
N LEU A 8 -26.12 21.61 0.43
CA LEU A 8 -24.97 21.00 -0.25
C LEU A 8 -24.03 20.38 0.76
N ALA A 9 -23.89 19.07 0.76
CA ALA A 9 -22.98 18.33 1.64
C ALA A 9 -21.89 17.62 0.86
N GLY A 10 -20.63 17.81 1.25
CA GLY A 10 -19.49 17.02 0.77
C GLY A 10 -19.31 15.77 1.62
N MET A 11 -19.22 14.60 0.96
CA MET A 11 -18.98 13.33 1.64
C MET A 11 -17.54 12.88 1.43
N HIS A 12 -16.79 12.70 2.53
CA HIS A 12 -15.47 12.10 2.51
C HIS A 12 -15.59 10.59 2.81
N THR A 13 -15.03 9.78 1.91
CA THR A 13 -14.99 8.32 2.09
C THR A 13 -13.56 7.88 2.36
N THR A 14 -13.37 7.02 3.36
CA THR A 14 -12.08 6.47 3.73
C THR A 14 -12.25 5.07 4.30
N ASN A 15 -11.15 4.34 4.49
CA ASN A 15 -11.16 3.04 5.16
C ASN A 15 -11.60 3.19 6.62
N SER A 16 -12.23 2.15 7.17
CA SER A 16 -12.68 2.11 8.56
C SER A 16 -11.62 1.61 9.54
N ALA A 17 -10.33 1.69 9.20
CA ALA A 17 -9.25 1.32 10.11
C ALA A 17 -9.36 2.11 11.42
N PRO A 18 -9.40 1.44 12.60
CA PRO A 18 -9.51 2.14 13.86
C PRO A 18 -8.34 3.08 14.10
N GLU A 19 -8.63 4.28 14.59
CA GLU A 19 -7.60 5.17 15.09
C GLU A 19 -7.10 4.68 16.45
N VAL A 20 -5.80 4.49 16.61
CA VAL A 20 -5.15 3.95 17.81
C VAL A 20 -4.09 4.86 18.39
N GLY A 21 -3.75 5.93 17.71
CA GLY A 21 -2.72 6.88 18.14
C GLY A 21 -3.03 8.30 17.77
N HIS A 22 -2.45 9.22 18.54
CA HIS A 22 -2.54 10.66 18.32
C HIS A 22 -1.21 11.33 18.68
N PHE A 23 -0.86 12.37 17.95
CA PHE A 23 0.32 13.18 18.23
C PHE A 23 -0.08 14.62 18.46
N SER A 24 0.48 15.22 19.50
CA SER A 24 0.43 16.67 19.75
C SER A 24 1.68 17.13 20.50
N CYS A 25 2.11 18.35 20.25
CA CYS A 25 3.24 18.95 20.94
C CYS A 25 3.05 20.48 21.07
N SER A 26 3.96 21.13 21.83
CA SER A 26 3.92 22.57 22.05
C SER A 26 4.28 23.42 20.82
N LEU A 27 4.80 22.82 19.76
CA LEU A 27 5.16 23.52 18.53
C LEU A 27 4.03 23.39 17.49
N PRO A 28 3.29 24.47 17.20
CA PRO A 28 2.11 24.42 16.33
C PRO A 28 2.41 23.89 14.92
N MET A 29 3.61 24.14 14.41
CA MET A 29 4.03 23.68 13.07
C MET A 29 4.01 22.14 12.97
N PHE A 30 4.51 21.41 13.97
CA PHE A 30 4.49 19.94 13.96
C PHE A 30 3.07 19.39 14.07
N ASN A 31 2.21 20.02 14.85
CA ASN A 31 0.79 19.63 14.89
C ASN A 31 0.14 19.80 13.52
N LYS A 32 0.46 20.88 12.81
CA LYS A 32 -0.05 21.13 11.46
C LYS A 32 0.50 20.12 10.43
N ILE A 33 1.77 19.76 10.52
CA ILE A 33 2.37 18.72 9.68
C ILE A 33 1.67 17.39 9.92
N TYR A 34 1.42 17.03 11.19
CA TYR A 34 0.68 15.81 11.53
C TYR A 34 -0.72 15.79 10.91
N GLU A 35 -1.48 16.88 10.99
CA GLU A 35 -2.79 17.00 10.36
C GLU A 35 -2.73 16.83 8.84
N LEU A 36 -1.74 17.44 8.18
CA LEU A 36 -1.56 17.35 6.73
C LEU A 36 -1.23 15.91 6.29
N ILE A 37 -0.37 15.21 7.05
CA ILE A 37 -0.06 13.79 6.81
C ILE A 37 -1.32 12.94 6.99
N ASP A 38 -2.08 13.15 8.07
CA ASP A 38 -3.31 12.41 8.34
C ASP A 38 -4.34 12.60 7.23
N TRP A 39 -4.54 13.82 6.76
CA TRP A 39 -5.43 14.10 5.62
C TRP A 39 -4.94 13.46 4.32
N SER A 40 -3.62 13.47 4.07
CA SER A 40 -3.04 12.80 2.90
C SER A 40 -3.32 11.29 2.95
N VAL A 41 -3.08 10.66 4.09
CA VAL A 41 -3.39 9.23 4.29
C VAL A 41 -4.88 8.96 4.06
N ARG A 42 -5.77 9.67 4.73
CA ARG A 42 -7.22 9.47 4.62
C ARG A 42 -7.76 9.68 3.21
N SER A 43 -7.18 10.62 2.47
CA SER A 43 -7.56 10.89 1.08
C SER A 43 -7.17 9.79 0.11
N ASN A 44 -6.14 9.00 0.47
CA ASN A 44 -5.60 7.91 -0.34
C ASN A 44 -5.97 6.53 0.21
N LEU A 45 -6.68 6.46 1.34
CA LEU A 45 -7.02 5.22 2.02
C LEU A 45 -8.50 4.92 1.87
N ALA A 46 -8.86 4.24 0.80
CA ALA A 46 -10.22 3.72 0.61
C ALA A 46 -10.22 2.18 0.78
N SER A 47 -10.29 1.43 -0.30
CA SER A 47 -10.15 -0.03 -0.28
C SER A 47 -8.69 -0.48 -0.32
N ILE A 48 -7.85 0.34 -0.93
CA ILE A 48 -6.40 0.19 -1.06
C ILE A 48 -5.73 1.52 -0.70
N LEU A 49 -4.42 1.51 -0.58
CA LEU A 49 -3.62 2.73 -0.59
C LEU A 49 -3.36 3.12 -2.04
N THR A 50 -3.76 4.33 -2.41
CA THR A 50 -3.47 4.89 -3.73
C THR A 50 -2.29 5.85 -3.66
N ASP A 51 -1.59 6.00 -4.77
CA ASP A 51 -0.51 6.97 -4.93
C ASP A 51 -1.03 8.42 -4.86
N CYS A 52 -2.18 8.68 -5.48
CA CYS A 52 -2.82 9.98 -5.48
C CYS A 52 -4.36 9.86 -5.61
N PRO A 53 -5.13 10.72 -4.89
CA PRO A 53 -6.59 10.60 -4.87
C PRO A 53 -7.27 11.22 -6.09
N HIS A 54 -6.54 11.99 -6.90
CA HIS A 54 -7.13 12.81 -7.95
C HIS A 54 -6.75 12.40 -9.38
N ARG A 55 -5.60 11.74 -9.57
CA ARG A 55 -5.05 11.43 -10.90
C ARG A 55 -5.09 9.95 -11.22
N GLU A 56 -4.07 9.20 -10.85
CA GLU A 56 -3.95 7.78 -11.20
C GLU A 56 -4.92 6.90 -10.43
N LYS A 57 -5.04 7.10 -9.11
CA LYS A 57 -5.90 6.34 -8.19
C LYS A 57 -5.60 4.84 -8.21
N LEU A 58 -4.33 4.50 -8.40
CA LEU A 58 -3.83 3.14 -8.51
C LEU A 58 -3.25 2.65 -7.19
N GLY A 59 -3.38 1.35 -6.93
CA GLY A 59 -2.82 0.69 -5.77
C GLY A 59 -1.37 0.28 -5.99
N TRP A 60 -0.49 1.25 -6.21
CA TRP A 60 0.94 1.01 -6.32
C TRP A 60 1.50 0.41 -5.04
N LEU A 61 2.13 -0.76 -5.16
CA LEU A 61 2.51 -1.56 -4.00
C LEU A 61 3.65 -0.95 -3.18
N GLU A 62 4.51 -0.17 -3.80
CA GLU A 62 5.54 0.57 -3.09
C GLU A 62 4.94 1.51 -2.03
N VAL A 63 3.91 2.27 -2.40
CA VAL A 63 3.19 3.16 -1.47
C VAL A 63 2.69 2.37 -0.26
N ALA A 64 2.17 1.16 -0.49
CA ALA A 64 1.64 0.32 0.58
C ALA A 64 2.69 0.01 1.65
N HIS A 65 3.93 -0.35 1.27
CA HIS A 65 4.95 -0.67 2.27
C HIS A 65 5.69 0.55 2.81
N LEU A 66 5.92 1.59 2.01
CA LEU A 66 6.61 2.80 2.49
C LEU A 66 5.76 3.58 3.50
N MET A 67 4.45 3.68 3.28
CA MET A 67 3.54 4.40 4.17
C MET A 67 3.22 3.63 5.46
N GLN A 68 3.51 2.34 5.53
CA GLN A 68 3.16 1.50 6.67
C GLN A 68 3.68 2.04 7.99
N TYR A 69 4.93 2.48 8.05
CA TYR A 69 5.52 3.06 9.26
C TYR A 69 4.81 4.33 9.73
N ALA A 70 4.48 5.24 8.83
CA ALA A 70 3.78 6.46 9.20
C ALA A 70 2.36 6.16 9.70
N MET A 71 1.68 5.23 9.05
CA MET A 71 0.29 4.89 9.35
C MET A 71 0.10 4.10 10.63
N GLN A 72 1.03 3.19 10.98
CA GLN A 72 0.91 2.30 12.14
C GLN A 72 0.88 3.04 13.49
N TYR A 73 1.40 4.27 13.57
CA TYR A 73 1.31 5.09 14.76
C TYR A 73 -0.07 5.72 14.94
N ARG A 74 -0.85 5.79 13.89
CA ARG A 74 -2.17 6.41 13.87
C ARG A 74 -3.30 5.39 13.80
N TYR A 75 -3.14 4.33 13.00
CA TYR A 75 -4.19 3.39 12.65
C TYR A 75 -3.82 1.95 12.99
N GLN A 76 -4.84 1.15 13.30
CA GLN A 76 -4.69 -0.30 13.39
C GLN A 76 -4.77 -0.91 11.98
N LEU A 77 -3.68 -1.47 11.50
CA LEU A 77 -3.49 -1.78 10.09
C LEU A 77 -3.73 -3.24 9.71
N ASN A 78 -3.94 -4.16 10.67
CA ASN A 78 -4.08 -5.60 10.39
C ASN A 78 -5.16 -5.89 9.33
N GLY A 79 -6.34 -5.29 9.44
CA GLY A 79 -7.43 -5.50 8.50
C GLY A 79 -7.10 -4.99 7.10
N LEU A 80 -6.56 -3.77 7.01
CA LEU A 80 -6.13 -3.18 5.74
C LEU A 80 -5.09 -4.06 5.04
N TYR A 81 -4.02 -4.42 5.75
CA TYR A 81 -2.94 -5.19 5.14
C TYR A 81 -3.29 -6.65 4.90
N SER A 82 -4.22 -7.23 5.65
CA SER A 82 -4.80 -8.54 5.29
C SER A 82 -5.48 -8.48 3.92
N LYS A 83 -6.22 -7.39 3.64
CA LYS A 83 -6.86 -7.17 2.34
C LYS A 83 -5.82 -6.94 1.25
N VAL A 84 -4.83 -6.08 1.47
CA VAL A 84 -3.75 -5.81 0.50
C VAL A 84 -2.99 -7.09 0.15
N MET A 85 -2.65 -7.92 1.13
CA MET A 85 -2.00 -9.22 0.89
C MET A 85 -2.87 -10.17 0.05
N GLY A 86 -4.19 -10.14 0.26
CA GLY A 86 -5.15 -10.88 -0.56
C GLY A 86 -5.13 -10.41 -2.01
N ASP A 87 -5.18 -9.11 -2.24
CA ASP A 87 -5.13 -8.52 -3.58
C ASP A 87 -3.83 -8.87 -4.32
N ILE A 88 -2.69 -8.80 -3.63
CA ILE A 88 -1.39 -9.17 -4.22
C ILE A 88 -1.37 -10.64 -4.61
N LYS A 89 -1.82 -11.53 -3.71
CA LYS A 89 -1.93 -12.96 -3.98
C LYS A 89 -2.81 -13.24 -5.19
N ASP A 90 -3.96 -12.60 -5.29
CA ASP A 90 -4.93 -12.81 -6.37
C ASP A 90 -4.45 -12.23 -7.72
N SER A 91 -3.52 -11.26 -7.66
CA SER A 91 -2.85 -10.68 -8.83
C SER A 91 -1.56 -11.43 -9.22
N GLN A 92 -1.03 -12.31 -8.36
CA GLN A 92 0.20 -13.06 -8.64
C GLN A 92 -0.02 -14.09 -9.77
N THR A 93 0.88 -14.10 -10.76
CA THR A 93 0.82 -15.09 -11.84
C THR A 93 1.26 -16.48 -11.39
N PRO A 94 0.95 -17.55 -12.15
CA PRO A 94 1.45 -18.89 -11.87
C PRO A 94 2.97 -18.99 -11.81
N GLU A 95 3.68 -18.18 -12.61
CA GLU A 95 5.15 -18.10 -12.66
C GLU A 95 5.75 -17.38 -11.44
N GLY A 96 4.92 -16.71 -10.65
CA GLY A 96 5.33 -16.00 -9.44
C GLY A 96 5.48 -14.49 -9.59
N ILE A 97 5.16 -13.94 -10.75
CA ILE A 97 5.22 -12.49 -10.97
C ILE A 97 4.21 -11.79 -10.06
N VAL A 98 4.65 -10.74 -9.39
CA VAL A 98 3.79 -9.81 -8.65
C VAL A 98 3.75 -8.52 -9.44
N PRO A 99 2.57 -8.05 -9.89
CA PRO A 99 2.47 -6.80 -10.62
C PRO A 99 2.76 -5.61 -9.72
N SER A 100 3.10 -4.46 -10.32
CA SER A 100 3.42 -3.24 -9.57
C SER A 100 2.20 -2.61 -8.89
N ILE A 101 0.99 -2.96 -9.32
CA ILE A 101 -0.27 -2.55 -8.67
C ILE A 101 -1.10 -3.78 -8.27
N ALA A 102 -1.83 -3.67 -7.17
CA ALA A 102 -2.84 -4.66 -6.78
C ALA A 102 -4.07 -3.97 -6.15
N PRO A 103 -5.31 -4.32 -6.60
CA PRO A 103 -5.64 -5.27 -7.70
C PRO A 103 -5.10 -4.81 -9.06
N GLU A 104 -4.70 -5.77 -9.91
CA GLU A 104 -4.22 -5.48 -11.26
C GLU A 104 -5.40 -5.33 -12.24
N TYR A 105 -6.11 -4.21 -12.20
CA TYR A 105 -7.20 -3.96 -13.15
C TYR A 105 -6.74 -3.21 -14.41
N VAL A 106 -5.51 -2.73 -14.43
CA VAL A 106 -4.81 -2.19 -15.60
C VAL A 106 -3.48 -2.91 -15.71
N ARG A 107 -3.17 -3.46 -16.87
CA ARG A 107 -1.87 -4.07 -17.14
C ARG A 107 -0.93 -3.06 -17.76
N PHE A 108 0.21 -2.95 -17.16
CA PHE A 108 1.31 -2.16 -17.69
C PHE A 108 2.28 -3.03 -18.49
N ALA A 109 3.17 -2.39 -19.22
CA ALA A 109 4.26 -3.03 -19.95
C ALA A 109 5.61 -2.49 -19.46
N ASP A 110 6.66 -3.17 -19.88
CA ASP A 110 8.05 -2.79 -19.59
C ASP A 110 8.32 -2.66 -18.07
N GLY A 111 9.08 -1.66 -17.64
CA GLY A 111 9.45 -1.45 -16.24
C GLY A 111 8.26 -1.24 -15.29
N PHE A 112 7.11 -0.83 -15.80
CA PHE A 112 5.90 -0.62 -14.99
C PHE A 112 5.13 -1.91 -14.66
N GLU A 113 5.39 -3.02 -15.36
CA GLU A 113 4.63 -4.25 -15.19
C GLU A 113 4.86 -4.89 -13.82
N ASN A 114 6.12 -5.13 -13.46
CA ASN A 114 6.49 -5.93 -12.28
C ASN A 114 7.80 -5.48 -11.64
N SER A 115 7.93 -4.20 -11.40
CA SER A 115 9.11 -3.64 -10.77
C SER A 115 9.35 -4.23 -9.38
N PRO A 116 10.57 -4.72 -9.06
CA PRO A 116 10.86 -5.37 -7.79
C PRO A 116 10.62 -4.48 -6.57
N GLU A 117 10.80 -3.18 -6.72
CA GLU A 117 10.58 -2.16 -5.68
C GLU A 117 9.13 -2.18 -5.20
N TRP A 118 8.18 -2.41 -6.11
CA TRP A 118 6.74 -2.53 -5.81
C TRP A 118 6.39 -3.93 -5.33
N GLY A 119 6.77 -4.96 -6.09
CA GLY A 119 6.43 -6.36 -5.77
C GLY A 119 6.99 -6.84 -4.43
N SER A 120 8.10 -6.27 -3.96
CA SER A 120 8.69 -6.57 -2.65
C SER A 120 7.76 -6.26 -1.47
N ALA A 121 6.73 -5.44 -1.66
CA ALA A 121 5.67 -5.22 -0.69
C ALA A 121 5.07 -6.55 -0.19
N PHE A 122 4.98 -7.57 -1.05
CA PHE A 122 4.45 -8.88 -0.68
C PHE A 122 5.22 -9.57 0.45
N ILE A 123 6.50 -9.24 0.62
CA ILE A 123 7.38 -9.79 1.66
C ILE A 123 7.51 -8.80 2.82
N ILE A 124 7.62 -7.51 2.52
CA ILE A 124 7.90 -6.46 3.50
C ILE A 124 6.69 -6.22 4.41
N ILE A 125 5.48 -6.16 3.86
CA ILE A 125 4.25 -5.88 4.61
C ILE A 125 4.01 -6.88 5.74
N PRO A 126 3.97 -8.22 5.51
CA PRO A 126 3.70 -9.16 6.58
C PRO A 126 4.82 -9.22 7.62
N TRP A 127 6.05 -8.92 7.23
CA TRP A 127 7.15 -8.77 8.17
C TRP A 127 6.94 -7.58 9.12
N TYR A 128 6.49 -6.43 8.63
CA TYR A 128 6.20 -5.26 9.46
C TYR A 128 5.00 -5.49 10.38
N ILE A 129 3.95 -6.15 9.91
CA ILE A 129 2.80 -6.54 10.74
C ILE A 129 3.27 -7.43 11.89
N TYR A 130 4.11 -8.43 11.61
CA TYR A 130 4.72 -9.25 12.65
C TYR A 130 5.57 -8.43 13.63
N LYS A 131 6.41 -7.56 13.14
CA LYS A 131 7.28 -6.71 13.98
C LYS A 131 6.50 -5.79 14.90
N TRP A 132 5.38 -5.24 14.42
CA TRP A 132 4.59 -4.27 15.16
C TRP A 132 3.54 -4.89 16.09
N TYR A 133 2.87 -5.93 15.63
CA TYR A 133 1.75 -6.54 16.38
C TYR A 133 2.07 -7.92 16.97
N GLY A 134 3.21 -8.52 16.64
CA GLY A 134 3.54 -9.91 17.00
C GLY A 134 2.73 -10.96 16.21
N ASP A 135 1.92 -10.51 15.23
CA ASP A 135 1.01 -11.34 14.46
C ASP A 135 1.72 -12.04 13.30
N LYS A 136 1.79 -13.38 13.34
CA LYS A 136 2.40 -14.21 12.31
C LYS A 136 1.41 -14.70 11.23
N SER A 137 0.14 -14.36 11.33
CA SER A 137 -0.91 -14.91 10.49
C SER A 137 -0.66 -14.66 9.01
N LEU A 138 -0.29 -13.43 8.64
CA LEU A 138 0.04 -13.07 7.26
C LEU A 138 1.29 -13.80 6.75
N LEU A 139 2.34 -13.88 7.57
CA LEU A 139 3.55 -14.64 7.22
C LEU A 139 3.22 -16.10 6.93
N SER A 140 2.42 -16.74 7.78
CA SER A 140 2.04 -18.15 7.62
C SER A 140 1.13 -18.37 6.41
N ALA A 141 0.10 -17.52 6.24
CA ALA A 141 -0.89 -17.68 5.19
C ALA A 141 -0.30 -17.45 3.79
N TYR A 142 0.61 -16.50 3.66
CA TYR A 142 1.14 -16.09 2.35
C TYR A 142 2.56 -16.62 2.06
N TYR A 143 3.16 -17.39 2.96
CA TYR A 143 4.53 -17.93 2.78
C TYR A 143 4.76 -18.64 1.43
N PRO A 144 3.87 -19.54 0.95
CA PRO A 144 4.08 -20.20 -0.34
C PRO A 144 4.13 -19.22 -1.52
N TYR A 145 3.34 -18.17 -1.46
CA TYR A 145 3.26 -17.15 -2.50
C TYR A 145 4.46 -16.21 -2.47
N MET A 146 4.89 -15.79 -1.27
CA MET A 146 6.12 -15.02 -1.08
C MET A 146 7.35 -15.78 -1.59
N LYS A 147 7.42 -17.09 -1.28
CA LYS A 147 8.49 -17.97 -1.77
C LYS A 147 8.50 -18.02 -3.29
N ARG A 148 7.34 -18.21 -3.92
CA ARG A 148 7.20 -18.22 -5.38
C ARG A 148 7.69 -16.91 -6.01
N TYR A 149 7.38 -15.77 -5.39
CA TYR A 149 7.89 -14.47 -5.85
C TYR A 149 9.41 -14.38 -5.76
N LEU A 150 10.01 -14.84 -4.66
CA LEU A 150 11.48 -14.89 -4.53
C LEU A 150 12.13 -15.83 -5.55
N GLU A 151 11.51 -16.98 -5.81
CA GLU A 151 11.95 -17.91 -6.86
C GLU A 151 11.93 -17.23 -8.23
N TYR A 152 10.84 -16.51 -8.56
CA TYR A 152 10.77 -15.70 -9.78
C TYR A 152 11.90 -14.65 -9.84
N LEU A 153 12.10 -13.85 -8.78
CA LEU A 153 13.18 -12.86 -8.74
C LEU A 153 14.56 -13.50 -8.94
N SER A 154 14.77 -14.69 -8.38
CA SER A 154 16.03 -15.43 -8.55
C SER A 154 16.30 -15.81 -10.01
N THR A 155 15.25 -16.06 -10.81
CA THR A 155 15.41 -16.30 -12.25
C THR A 155 15.77 -15.06 -13.05
N ARG A 156 15.59 -13.87 -12.46
CA ARG A 156 15.86 -12.57 -13.07
C ARG A 156 17.16 -11.93 -12.57
N ALA A 157 17.76 -12.55 -11.57
CA ALA A 157 19.01 -12.07 -10.99
C ALA A 157 20.22 -12.59 -11.75
N ASP A 158 21.23 -11.75 -11.90
CA ASP A 158 22.58 -12.11 -12.30
C ASP A 158 23.49 -11.97 -11.09
N ASP A 159 24.15 -13.05 -10.68
CA ASP A 159 24.98 -13.11 -9.47
C ASP A 159 24.30 -12.46 -8.23
N TYR A 160 23.03 -12.86 -7.97
CA TYR A 160 22.16 -12.34 -6.91
C TYR A 160 21.77 -10.86 -7.04
N ILE A 161 22.09 -10.19 -8.16
CA ILE A 161 21.73 -8.81 -8.42
C ILE A 161 20.53 -8.78 -9.39
N VAL A 162 19.46 -8.14 -8.97
CA VAL A 162 18.29 -7.87 -9.82
C VAL A 162 18.47 -6.47 -10.41
N ALA A 163 18.68 -6.38 -11.72
CA ALA A 163 19.01 -5.14 -12.42
C ALA A 163 17.91 -4.70 -13.41
N TYR A 164 16.66 -5.03 -13.13
CA TYR A 164 15.53 -4.55 -13.91
C TYR A 164 14.50 -3.86 -12.99
N GLY A 165 13.60 -3.12 -13.57
CA GLY A 165 12.59 -2.33 -12.87
C GLY A 165 12.75 -0.85 -13.16
N LEU A 166 11.95 -0.04 -12.50
CA LEU A 166 11.98 1.42 -12.67
C LEU A 166 13.04 2.09 -11.80
N GLY A 167 13.43 1.43 -10.71
CA GLY A 167 14.22 2.06 -9.67
C GLY A 167 13.41 3.15 -8.96
N ASP A 168 14.05 4.26 -8.67
CA ASP A 168 13.34 5.45 -8.17
C ASP A 168 12.65 6.19 -9.31
N TRP A 169 11.44 6.70 -9.03
CA TRP A 169 10.59 7.36 -10.00
C TRP A 169 10.24 8.78 -9.56
N PHE A 170 10.63 9.79 -10.31
CA PHE A 170 10.31 11.21 -10.09
C PHE A 170 10.16 12.00 -11.39
#